data_c31de525ae8ec7fbca75658b932515a5
#
_entry.id   c31de525ae8ec7fbca75658b932515a5
#
_cell.length_a   1.000
_cell.length_b   1.000
_cell.length_c   1.000
_cell.angle_alpha   90.00
_cell.angle_beta   90.00
_cell.angle_gamma   90.00
#
_symmetry.space_group_name_H-M   'P 1'
#
loop_
_entity.id
_entity.type
_entity.pdbx_description
1 polymer ?
#
loop_
_entity_poly.entity_id
_entity_poly.type
_entity_poly.pdbx_seq_one_letter_code
_entity_poly.pdbx_strand_id
1 'polypeptide(L)'
;MLRRIGAVVALWSVLFIGSSCGDSSASSDTAGLRLDLIDEALDAVEQEAGSDLRFFEINATTELINIFAATDLDGTPNADGLPDAVVRYVFTQKDGLETAPDAVGANGPTFMRSALDYDPATILIKVLNELPDSTPQMFVLTAAGTAQDSSGTVQYRLLMQSTQGGQMSVVLTNRGEIVGTDAE
;
A
#
# COMPACT_ATOMS: atom_id res chain seq x y z
N MET A 1 -18.78 59.04 -40.60
CA MET A 1 -17.96 58.64 -41.77
C MET A 1 -17.79 57.15 -41.78
N LEU A 2 -18.31 56.54 -42.81
CA LEU A 2 -18.23 55.09 -43.09
C LEU A 2 -16.80 54.65 -43.39
N ARG A 3 -16.39 53.44 -42.95
CA ARG A 3 -15.67 52.52 -43.84
C ARG A 3 -15.76 51.09 -43.30
N ARG A 4 -16.43 50.30 -44.05
CA ARG A 4 -16.42 48.83 -44.08
C ARG A 4 -15.12 48.34 -44.71
N ILE A 5 -14.73 47.12 -44.47
CA ILE A 5 -13.96 46.13 -45.24
C ILE A 5 -13.48 45.13 -44.17
N GLY A 6 -13.60 43.82 -44.23
CA GLY A 6 -14.00 42.86 -45.23
C GLY A 6 -13.53 41.49 -44.67
N ALA A 7 -14.33 40.50 -44.83
CA ALA A 7 -14.10 39.12 -44.38
C ALA A 7 -12.93 38.46 -45.14
N VAL A 8 -12.16 37.63 -44.44
CA VAL A 8 -11.51 36.45 -45.04
C VAL A 8 -11.59 35.28 -44.07
N VAL A 9 -12.41 34.33 -44.44
CA VAL A 9 -12.48 32.99 -43.89
C VAL A 9 -11.34 32.19 -44.51
N ALA A 10 -10.47 31.64 -43.70
CA ALA A 10 -9.52 30.61 -44.12
C ALA A 10 -9.72 29.38 -43.26
N LEU A 11 -10.48 28.45 -43.83
CA LEU A 11 -10.61 27.07 -43.35
C LEU A 11 -9.28 26.35 -43.57
N TRP A 12 -8.60 25.99 -42.53
CA TRP A 12 -7.49 25.01 -42.60
C TRP A 12 -7.88 23.80 -41.80
N SER A 13 -8.41 22.81 -42.52
CA SER A 13 -8.58 21.44 -42.02
C SER A 13 -7.22 20.76 -42.05
N VAL A 14 -6.63 20.55 -40.89
CA VAL A 14 -5.47 19.67 -40.76
C VAL A 14 -5.95 18.39 -40.12
N LEU A 15 -6.09 17.36 -40.95
CA LEU A 15 -6.19 15.96 -40.46
C LEU A 15 -4.81 15.54 -39.90
N PHE A 16 -4.70 15.48 -38.59
CA PHE A 16 -3.66 14.72 -37.95
C PHE A 16 -4.17 13.32 -37.66
N ILE A 17 -3.85 12.39 -38.56
CA ILE A 17 -3.87 10.98 -38.27
C ILE A 17 -2.57 10.71 -37.50
N GLY A 18 -2.56 10.91 -36.20
CA GLY A 18 -1.52 10.51 -35.30
C GLY A 18 -1.84 9.11 -34.78
N SER A 19 -1.27 8.09 -35.36
CA SER A 19 -1.19 6.76 -34.75
C SER A 19 -0.31 6.87 -33.50
N SER A 20 -0.94 7.19 -32.37
CA SER A 20 -0.31 7.01 -31.06
C SER A 20 -0.37 5.52 -30.72
N CYS A 21 0.68 4.79 -31.08
CA CYS A 21 1.06 3.60 -30.33
C CYS A 21 1.44 4.10 -28.94
N GLY A 22 0.47 4.21 -28.05
CA GLY A 22 0.70 4.30 -26.63
C GLY A 22 1.27 2.94 -26.22
N ASP A 23 2.55 2.92 -25.86
CA ASP A 23 3.07 1.92 -24.95
C ASP A 23 2.21 2.00 -23.67
N SER A 24 1.17 1.21 -23.66
CA SER A 24 0.52 0.81 -22.43
C SER A 24 1.55 -0.08 -21.74
N SER A 25 2.39 0.52 -20.92
CA SER A 25 2.97 -0.18 -19.77
C SER A 25 1.77 -0.87 -19.13
N ALA A 26 1.62 -2.16 -19.37
CA ALA A 26 0.67 -2.98 -18.67
C ALA A 26 1.09 -2.91 -17.20
N SER A 27 0.54 -1.95 -16.46
CA SER A 27 0.37 -2.12 -15.04
C SER A 27 -0.40 -3.43 -14.94
N SER A 28 0.27 -4.48 -14.51
CA SER A 28 -0.36 -5.74 -14.17
C SER A 28 -1.42 -5.39 -13.15
N ASP A 29 -2.68 -5.36 -13.58
CA ASP A 29 -3.87 -5.28 -12.71
C ASP A 29 -3.88 -6.55 -11.88
N THR A 30 -2.96 -6.63 -10.93
CA THR A 30 -2.76 -7.77 -10.05
C THR A 30 -3.86 -7.70 -9.02
N ALA A 31 -5.03 -8.26 -9.38
CA ALA A 31 -6.18 -8.46 -8.50
C ALA A 31 -6.74 -7.21 -7.83
N GLY A 32 -6.43 -6.03 -8.31
CA GLY A 32 -6.95 -4.75 -7.81
C GLY A 32 -6.33 -4.23 -6.52
N LEU A 33 -5.51 -4.99 -5.79
CA LEU A 33 -4.81 -4.46 -4.61
C LEU A 33 -3.68 -3.52 -5.02
N ARG A 34 -3.55 -2.40 -4.30
CA ARG A 34 -2.60 -1.33 -4.61
C ARG A 34 -1.23 -1.53 -3.93
N LEU A 35 -0.66 -2.76 -4.06
CA LEU A 35 0.66 -3.06 -3.52
C LEU A 35 1.77 -2.21 -4.15
N ASP A 36 1.54 -1.75 -5.37
CA ASP A 36 2.39 -0.82 -6.12
C ASP A 36 2.58 0.53 -5.41
N LEU A 37 1.64 0.93 -4.54
CA LEU A 37 1.70 2.20 -3.81
C LEU A 37 2.39 2.11 -2.44
N ILE A 38 2.76 0.93 -1.96
CA ILE A 38 3.33 0.80 -0.59
C ILE A 38 4.63 1.60 -0.47
N ASP A 39 5.53 1.53 -1.45
CA ASP A 39 6.79 2.26 -1.40
C ASP A 39 6.58 3.77 -1.47
N GLU A 40 5.68 4.25 -2.33
CA GLU A 40 5.32 5.66 -2.43
C GLU A 40 4.68 6.18 -1.13
N ALA A 41 3.82 5.39 -0.52
CA ALA A 41 3.20 5.70 0.77
C ALA A 41 4.24 5.80 1.89
N LEU A 42 5.20 4.87 1.93
CA LEU A 42 6.30 4.90 2.90
C LEU A 42 7.21 6.11 2.69
N ASP A 43 7.55 6.46 1.45
CA ASP A 43 8.30 7.67 1.13
C ASP A 43 7.60 8.94 1.64
N ALA A 44 6.28 9.01 1.47
CA ALA A 44 5.48 10.15 1.95
C ALA A 44 5.47 10.23 3.50
N VAL A 45 5.31 9.10 4.19
CA VAL A 45 5.37 9.06 5.66
C VAL A 45 6.75 9.42 6.19
N GLU A 46 7.82 8.91 5.58
CA GLU A 46 9.20 9.24 5.97
C GLU A 46 9.54 10.73 5.74
N GLN A 47 8.96 11.35 4.73
CA GLN A 47 9.11 12.80 4.50
C GLN A 47 8.40 13.63 5.58
N GLU A 48 7.27 13.17 6.11
CA GLU A 48 6.49 13.87 7.13
C GLU A 48 7.03 13.62 8.54
N ALA A 49 7.36 12.37 8.88
CA ALA A 49 7.65 11.95 10.25
C ALA A 49 9.11 11.53 10.51
N GLY A 50 9.94 11.46 9.46
CA GLY A 50 11.35 11.07 9.56
C GLY A 50 11.63 9.65 9.08
N SER A 51 12.91 9.29 8.91
CA SER A 51 13.35 8.05 8.25
C SER A 51 13.54 6.85 9.16
N ASP A 52 13.62 7.04 10.49
CA ASP A 52 13.89 5.96 11.45
C ASP A 52 12.61 5.40 12.06
N LEU A 53 11.56 5.33 11.26
CA LEU A 53 10.24 4.87 11.70
C LEU A 53 10.19 3.36 11.89
N ARG A 54 9.42 2.96 12.89
CA ARG A 54 9.01 1.59 13.13
C ARG A 54 7.53 1.46 12.86
N PHE A 55 7.10 0.31 12.38
CA PHE A 55 5.72 0.07 12.00
C PHE A 55 5.16 -1.13 12.76
N PHE A 56 3.94 -1.01 13.27
CA PHE A 56 3.18 -2.16 13.77
C PHE A 56 2.58 -2.93 12.61
N GLU A 57 2.02 -2.19 11.64
CA GLU A 57 1.31 -2.78 10.51
C GLU A 57 1.36 -1.84 9.30
N ILE A 58 1.40 -2.43 8.10
CA ILE A 58 1.10 -1.78 6.84
C ILE A 58 0.08 -2.66 6.13
N ASN A 59 -1.01 -2.08 5.64
CA ASN A 59 -1.95 -2.83 4.82
C ASN A 59 -2.34 -2.09 3.54
N ALA A 60 -2.52 -2.87 2.47
CA ALA A 60 -2.92 -2.39 1.17
C ALA A 60 -4.26 -2.99 0.77
N THR A 61 -5.18 -2.13 0.37
CA THR A 61 -6.48 -2.49 -0.19
C THR A 61 -6.52 -2.16 -1.70
N THR A 62 -7.68 -2.22 -2.31
CA THR A 62 -7.90 -1.79 -3.70
C THR A 62 -7.84 -0.27 -3.89
N GLU A 63 -7.93 0.52 -2.82
CA GLU A 63 -8.09 1.98 -2.90
C GLU A 63 -6.96 2.74 -2.19
N LEU A 64 -6.44 2.18 -1.09
CA LEU A 64 -5.55 2.92 -0.20
C LEU A 64 -4.52 2.00 0.49
N ILE A 65 -3.49 2.66 1.03
CA ILE A 65 -2.52 2.07 1.94
C ILE A 65 -2.75 2.67 3.33
N ASN A 66 -2.92 1.82 4.36
CA ASN A 66 -2.84 2.24 5.75
C ASN A 66 -1.46 1.90 6.30
N ILE A 67 -0.86 2.82 7.02
CA ILE A 67 0.42 2.65 7.70
C ILE A 67 0.21 3.00 9.18
N PHE A 68 0.54 2.07 10.04
CA PHE A 68 0.45 2.20 11.50
C PHE A 68 1.86 2.35 12.05
N ALA A 69 2.33 3.61 12.12
CA ALA A 69 3.66 3.94 12.58
C ALA A 69 3.71 4.00 14.11
N ALA A 70 4.73 3.37 14.68
CA ALA A 70 4.95 3.33 16.11
C ALA A 70 5.50 4.69 16.61
N THR A 71 5.01 5.12 17.76
CA THR A 71 5.44 6.34 18.43
C THR A 71 5.34 6.17 19.94
N ASP A 72 5.67 7.20 20.69
CA ASP A 72 5.46 7.27 22.13
C ASP A 72 4.29 8.22 22.43
N LEU A 73 3.39 7.82 23.32
CA LEU A 73 2.13 8.52 23.58
C LEU A 73 2.33 10.00 23.98
N ASP A 74 3.36 10.23 24.80
CA ASP A 74 3.70 11.56 25.30
C ASP A 74 4.92 12.18 24.56
N GLY A 75 5.36 11.56 23.45
CA GLY A 75 6.56 11.94 22.72
C GLY A 75 7.87 11.69 23.50
N THR A 76 7.81 10.90 24.57
CA THR A 76 8.96 10.55 25.40
C THR A 76 9.18 9.05 25.37
N PRO A 77 10.37 8.56 24.98
CA PRO A 77 10.67 7.14 24.94
C PRO A 77 10.43 6.46 26.29
N ASN A 78 9.76 5.32 26.25
CA ASN A 78 9.55 4.50 27.44
C ASN A 78 10.85 3.99 28.04
N ALA A 79 10.85 3.64 29.32
CA ALA A 79 12.02 3.15 30.05
C ALA A 79 12.60 1.85 29.46
N ASP A 80 11.78 1.04 28.80
CA ASP A 80 12.18 -0.19 28.10
C ASP A 80 12.52 0.03 26.62
N GLY A 81 12.38 1.27 26.12
CA GLY A 81 12.65 1.64 24.73
C GLY A 81 11.65 1.07 23.72
N LEU A 82 10.49 0.56 24.20
CA LEU A 82 9.43 0.07 23.33
C LEU A 82 8.38 1.16 23.09
N PRO A 83 7.87 1.31 21.87
CA PRO A 83 6.79 2.25 21.59
C PRO A 83 5.49 1.80 22.26
N ASP A 84 4.71 2.76 22.77
CA ASP A 84 3.43 2.51 23.45
C ASP A 84 2.24 3.15 22.75
N ALA A 85 2.46 3.72 21.57
CA ALA A 85 1.42 4.34 20.76
C ALA A 85 1.61 4.12 19.26
N VAL A 86 0.57 4.37 18.53
CA VAL A 86 0.52 4.31 17.07
C VAL A 86 -0.10 5.57 16.49
N VAL A 87 0.48 6.09 15.43
CA VAL A 87 -0.13 7.08 14.53
C VAL A 87 -0.51 6.38 13.25
N ARG A 88 -1.74 6.58 12.79
CA ARG A 88 -2.22 6.05 11.52
C ARG A 88 -2.05 7.09 10.41
N TYR A 89 -1.42 6.66 9.34
CA TYR A 89 -1.35 7.36 8.06
C TYR A 89 -2.20 6.62 7.05
N VAL A 90 -2.88 7.35 6.19
CA VAL A 90 -3.65 6.81 5.06
C VAL A 90 -3.13 7.45 3.79
N PHE A 91 -2.70 6.64 2.85
CA PHE A 91 -2.22 7.11 1.56
C PHE A 91 -3.14 6.65 0.45
N THR A 92 -3.53 7.58 -0.41
CA THR A 92 -4.24 7.29 -1.66
C THR A 92 -3.50 7.97 -2.82
N GLN A 93 -3.57 7.37 -4.00
CA GLN A 93 -2.96 7.98 -5.19
C GLN A 93 -3.55 9.34 -5.54
N LYS A 94 -4.82 9.55 -5.20
CA LYS A 94 -5.54 10.78 -5.55
C LYS A 94 -5.26 11.92 -4.58
N ASP A 95 -5.32 11.64 -3.28
CA ASP A 95 -5.35 12.68 -2.25
C ASP A 95 -4.00 12.77 -1.50
N GLY A 96 -3.06 11.85 -1.77
CA GLY A 96 -1.76 11.77 -1.10
C GLY A 96 -1.86 11.21 0.32
N LEU A 97 -1.03 11.72 1.22
CA LEU A 97 -0.95 11.29 2.60
C LEU A 97 -1.91 12.09 3.50
N GLU A 98 -2.69 11.37 4.28
CA GLU A 98 -3.49 11.90 5.38
C GLU A 98 -3.03 11.29 6.70
N THR A 99 -2.85 12.11 7.72
CA THR A 99 -2.39 11.69 9.05
C THR A 99 -3.55 11.75 10.04
N ALA A 100 -3.73 10.70 10.84
CA ALA A 100 -4.67 10.76 11.95
C ALA A 100 -4.22 11.83 12.97
N PRO A 101 -5.14 12.64 13.51
CA PRO A 101 -4.76 13.78 14.33
C PRO A 101 -4.11 13.41 15.66
N ASP A 102 -4.44 12.22 16.21
CA ASP A 102 -4.01 11.81 17.53
C ASP A 102 -3.36 10.43 17.50
N ALA A 103 -2.27 10.30 18.28
CA ALA A 103 -1.70 9.00 18.59
C ALA A 103 -2.63 8.22 19.54
N VAL A 104 -2.74 6.91 19.30
CA VAL A 104 -3.56 6.01 20.11
C VAL A 104 -2.63 4.98 20.76
N GLY A 105 -2.89 4.66 22.03
CA GLY A 105 -2.12 3.65 22.76
C GLY A 105 -2.09 2.32 22.01
N ALA A 106 -0.90 1.78 21.81
CA ALA A 106 -0.65 0.54 21.11
C ALA A 106 0.53 -0.20 21.75
N ASN A 107 0.52 -1.53 21.68
CA ASN A 107 1.61 -2.37 22.20
C ASN A 107 1.76 -3.58 21.28
N GLY A 108 2.98 -3.95 20.97
CA GLY A 108 3.27 -5.11 20.13
C GLY A 108 4.65 -5.05 19.47
N PRO A 109 4.99 -6.10 18.72
CA PRO A 109 6.20 -6.10 17.92
C PRO A 109 6.10 -5.07 16.78
N THR A 110 7.26 -4.55 16.38
CA THR A 110 7.38 -3.59 15.30
C THR A 110 8.48 -4.00 14.33
N PHE A 111 8.41 -3.52 13.10
CA PHE A 111 9.44 -3.69 12.08
C PHE A 111 9.84 -2.35 11.47
N MET A 112 10.98 -2.33 10.82
CA MET A 112 11.47 -1.18 10.05
C MET A 112 11.25 -1.42 8.56
N ARG A 113 11.21 -0.35 7.76
CA ARG A 113 11.13 -0.44 6.29
C ARG A 113 12.23 -1.34 5.70
N SER A 114 13.44 -1.29 6.25
CA SER A 114 14.56 -2.11 5.79
C SER A 114 14.36 -3.63 5.94
N ALA A 115 13.36 -4.06 6.72
CA ALA A 115 12.99 -5.46 6.85
C ALA A 115 12.00 -5.94 5.77
N LEU A 116 11.48 -5.04 4.95
CA LEU A 116 10.61 -5.38 3.82
C LEU A 116 11.48 -5.96 2.69
N ASP A 117 11.25 -7.22 2.39
CA ASP A 117 11.93 -7.95 1.31
C ASP A 117 10.88 -8.82 0.60
N TYR A 118 10.18 -8.25 -0.37
CA TYR A 118 9.14 -8.95 -1.12
C TYR A 118 8.95 -8.35 -2.52
N ASP A 119 8.45 -9.17 -3.43
CA ASP A 119 8.01 -8.73 -4.76
C ASP A 119 6.48 -8.81 -4.83
N PRO A 120 5.79 -7.66 -4.81
CA PRO A 120 4.33 -7.60 -4.79
C PRO A 120 3.67 -8.38 -5.93
N ALA A 121 4.21 -8.24 -7.14
CA ALA A 121 3.66 -8.88 -8.33
C ALA A 121 3.80 -10.40 -8.24
N THR A 122 4.95 -10.88 -7.83
CA THR A 122 5.23 -12.32 -7.67
C THR A 122 4.35 -12.94 -6.61
N ILE A 123 4.15 -12.28 -5.45
CA ILE A 123 3.31 -12.77 -4.36
C ILE A 123 1.88 -12.99 -4.84
N LEU A 124 1.25 -11.96 -5.42
CA LEU A 124 -0.14 -12.03 -5.85
C LEU A 124 -0.36 -13.07 -6.94
N ILE A 125 0.51 -13.14 -7.94
CA ILE A 125 0.40 -14.13 -9.02
C ILE A 125 0.47 -15.56 -8.47
N LYS A 126 1.38 -15.86 -7.55
CA LYS A 126 1.50 -17.19 -6.98
C LYS A 126 0.27 -17.58 -6.18
N VAL A 127 -0.20 -16.71 -5.28
CA VAL A 127 -1.36 -16.99 -4.45
C VAL A 127 -2.63 -17.18 -5.29
N LEU A 128 -2.84 -16.34 -6.30
CA LEU A 128 -4.00 -16.47 -7.20
C LEU A 128 -3.97 -17.75 -8.03
N ASN A 129 -2.77 -18.22 -8.41
CA ASN A 129 -2.63 -19.50 -9.10
C ASN A 129 -2.95 -20.70 -8.19
N GLU A 130 -2.64 -20.62 -6.90
CA GLU A 130 -2.93 -21.66 -5.92
C GLU A 130 -4.36 -21.62 -5.40
N LEU A 131 -4.97 -20.43 -5.36
CA LEU A 131 -6.33 -20.18 -4.86
C LEU A 131 -7.21 -19.47 -5.91
N PRO A 132 -7.48 -20.11 -7.06
CA PRO A 132 -8.16 -19.47 -8.20
C PRO A 132 -9.61 -19.08 -7.91
N ASP A 133 -10.25 -19.73 -6.93
CA ASP A 133 -11.65 -19.49 -6.54
C ASP A 133 -11.75 -18.44 -5.40
N SER A 134 -10.73 -17.62 -5.22
CA SER A 134 -10.69 -16.61 -4.18
C SER A 134 -10.21 -15.27 -4.72
N THR A 135 -10.73 -14.19 -4.14
CA THR A 135 -10.37 -12.80 -4.49
C THR A 135 -9.64 -12.14 -3.34
N PRO A 136 -8.45 -11.58 -3.55
CA PRO A 136 -7.73 -10.85 -2.52
C PRO A 136 -8.45 -9.55 -2.15
N GLN A 137 -8.56 -9.30 -0.84
CA GLN A 137 -9.24 -8.13 -0.29
C GLN A 137 -8.25 -7.15 0.35
N MET A 138 -7.23 -7.67 1.01
CA MET A 138 -6.25 -6.86 1.71
C MET A 138 -4.92 -7.63 1.84
N PHE A 139 -3.81 -6.95 1.57
CA PHE A 139 -2.48 -7.44 1.87
C PHE A 139 -1.98 -6.78 3.16
N VAL A 140 -1.47 -7.56 4.09
CA VAL A 140 -1.09 -7.10 5.43
C VAL A 140 0.34 -7.49 5.74
N LEU A 141 1.11 -6.52 6.20
CA LEU A 141 2.47 -6.64 6.68
C LEU A 141 2.47 -6.34 8.17
N THR A 142 2.89 -7.29 8.99
CA THR A 142 3.02 -7.11 10.45
C THR A 142 4.38 -7.60 10.92
N ALA A 143 4.82 -7.14 12.10
CA ALA A 143 6.00 -7.72 12.71
C ALA A 143 5.69 -9.12 13.22
N ALA A 144 6.61 -10.06 12.99
CA ALA A 144 6.57 -11.37 13.61
C ALA A 144 7.23 -11.33 15.00
N GLY A 145 6.73 -12.16 15.92
CA GLY A 145 7.34 -12.31 17.25
C GLY A 145 6.60 -11.55 18.35
N THR A 146 7.33 -11.20 19.40
CA THR A 146 6.83 -10.47 20.58
C THR A 146 7.34 -9.03 20.60
N ALA A 147 6.74 -8.18 21.44
CA ALA A 147 7.18 -6.78 21.57
C ALA A 147 8.67 -6.66 21.98
N GLN A 148 9.20 -7.62 22.76
CA GLN A 148 10.61 -7.65 23.17
C GLN A 148 11.53 -8.22 22.09
N ASP A 149 10.98 -8.98 21.15
CA ASP A 149 11.73 -9.55 20.03
C ASP A 149 11.57 -8.64 18.80
N SER A 150 12.26 -7.50 18.84
CA SER A 150 12.30 -6.56 17.73
C SER A 150 13.20 -7.06 16.59
N SER A 151 13.15 -8.36 16.27
CA SER A 151 13.98 -9.00 15.23
C SER A 151 13.81 -8.37 13.86
N GLY A 152 12.79 -7.53 13.71
CA GLY A 152 12.48 -6.88 12.44
C GLY A 152 11.94 -7.83 11.37
N THR A 153 11.66 -9.08 11.73
CA THR A 153 11.07 -10.05 10.78
C THR A 153 9.65 -9.65 10.46
N VAL A 154 9.33 -9.60 9.17
CA VAL A 154 7.99 -9.26 8.69
C VAL A 154 7.21 -10.53 8.37
N GLN A 155 5.97 -10.58 8.81
CA GLN A 155 4.98 -11.56 8.41
C GLN A 155 4.10 -10.98 7.30
N TYR A 156 3.92 -11.75 6.24
CA TYR A 156 3.11 -11.40 5.09
C TYR A 156 1.80 -12.17 5.15
N ARG A 157 0.69 -11.47 5.04
CA ARG A 157 -0.65 -12.07 5.02
C ARG A 157 -1.48 -11.51 3.88
N LEU A 158 -2.37 -12.34 3.35
CA LEU A 158 -3.33 -11.94 2.34
C LEU A 158 -4.72 -12.36 2.81
N LEU A 159 -5.60 -11.39 3.02
CA LEU A 159 -7.01 -11.65 3.29
C LEU A 159 -7.72 -11.94 1.99
N MET A 160 -8.34 -13.10 1.89
CA MET A 160 -9.00 -13.61 0.70
C MET A 160 -10.48 -13.81 0.95
N GLN A 161 -11.30 -13.48 -0.04
CA GLN A 161 -12.73 -13.78 -0.08
C GLN A 161 -12.97 -14.95 -1.03
N SER A 162 -13.53 -16.05 -0.54
CA SER A 162 -13.90 -17.17 -1.38
C SER A 162 -15.15 -16.86 -2.23
N THR A 163 -15.18 -17.32 -3.46
CA THR A 163 -16.38 -17.26 -4.33
C THR A 163 -17.56 -18.07 -3.81
N GLN A 164 -17.30 -19.04 -2.92
CA GLN A 164 -18.31 -19.86 -2.27
C GLN A 164 -18.80 -19.27 -0.94
N GLY A 165 -18.30 -18.10 -0.57
CA GLY A 165 -18.56 -17.44 0.70
C GLY A 165 -17.48 -17.76 1.75
N GLY A 166 -17.37 -16.87 2.77
CA GLY A 166 -16.35 -16.95 3.81
C GLY A 166 -15.07 -16.21 3.44
N GLN A 167 -14.34 -15.85 4.47
CA GLN A 167 -13.03 -15.22 4.37
C GLN A 167 -11.96 -16.14 4.95
N MET A 168 -10.74 -15.98 4.43
CA MET A 168 -9.58 -16.69 4.95
C MET A 168 -8.39 -15.75 4.98
N SER A 169 -7.54 -15.91 5.98
CA SER A 169 -6.23 -15.27 6.06
C SER A 169 -5.18 -16.26 5.59
N VAL A 170 -4.41 -15.88 4.59
CA VAL A 170 -3.34 -16.70 4.00
C VAL A 170 -2.01 -16.15 4.47
N VAL A 171 -1.24 -16.95 5.20
CA VAL A 171 0.11 -16.59 5.66
C VAL A 171 1.12 -16.99 4.59
N LEU A 172 2.02 -16.08 4.26
CA LEU A 172 2.93 -16.19 3.14
C LEU A 172 4.39 -16.05 3.56
N THR A 173 5.29 -16.65 2.79
CA THR A 173 6.69 -16.23 2.76
C THR A 173 6.83 -14.92 2.00
N ASN A 174 7.98 -14.25 2.12
CA ASN A 174 8.33 -13.06 1.31
C ASN A 174 8.39 -13.35 -0.21
N ARG A 175 8.36 -14.62 -0.61
CA ARG A 175 8.32 -15.08 -2.00
C ARG A 175 6.94 -15.53 -2.47
N GLY A 176 5.91 -15.37 -1.63
CA GLY A 176 4.53 -15.71 -1.95
C GLY A 176 4.19 -17.20 -1.84
N GLU A 177 5.01 -18.00 -1.15
CA GLU A 177 4.65 -19.39 -0.86
C GLU A 177 3.68 -19.42 0.31
N ILE A 178 2.59 -20.18 0.19
CA ILE A 178 1.59 -20.32 1.24
C ILE A 178 2.17 -21.23 2.35
N VAL A 179 2.29 -20.72 3.56
CA VAL A 179 2.78 -21.46 4.73
C VAL A 179 1.66 -21.80 5.71
N GLY A 180 0.51 -21.19 5.60
CA GLY A 180 -0.66 -21.48 6.43
C GLY A 180 -1.89 -20.71 5.98
N THR A 181 -3.04 -21.17 6.44
CA THR A 181 -4.34 -20.52 6.24
C THR A 181 -5.15 -20.59 7.51
N ASP A 182 -5.77 -19.46 7.89
CA ASP A 182 -6.69 -19.36 9.01
C ASP A 182 -8.06 -18.98 8.47
N ALA A 183 -9.12 -19.69 8.86
CA ALA A 183 -10.51 -19.30 8.56
C ALA A 183 -10.94 -18.22 9.56
N GLU A 184 -11.59 -17.17 9.06
CA GLU A 184 -12.15 -16.08 9.86
C GLU A 184 -13.68 -16.13 9.91
#